data_60a84d532ef54433efbcbb543c5cd5d3
#
_entry.id   60a84d532ef54433efbcbb543c5cd5d3
#
_cell.length_a   1.000
_cell.length_b   1.000
_cell.length_c   1.000
_cell.angle_alpha   90.00
_cell.angle_beta   90.00
_cell.angle_gamma   90.00
#
_symmetry.space_group_name_H-M   'P 1'
#
loop_
_entity.id
_entity.type
_entity.pdbx_description
1 polymer ?
#
loop_
_entity_poly.entity_id
_entity_poly.type
_entity_poly.pdbx_seq_one_letter_code
_entity_poly.pdbx_strand_id
1 'polypeptide(L)'
;MFLSKYTTMSATATDEQIREIKRLFRKSMNGVVAASMREKGMAYRVNFGLTLPLIKRIASSITPNEILAERLWKEHVRESKMLATWLYPPQKMDMSTAKRWIDETPYTEIADVCCMNLFPYIDDAPQLATDCIASSTDMTRYIGYQLWYRLLSNGYILSTAELQNILSSCLSHIHEKAPLHTLSAALRSIKQAAAKCPQKLAFFSSVDASEENQPLIEDIIEECRYLKDR
;
A
#
# COMPACT_ATOMS: atom_id res chain seq x y z
N MET A 1 7.79 32.57 -21.13
CA MET A 1 7.61 33.14 -19.78
C MET A 1 6.20 32.80 -19.31
N PHE A 2 6.01 31.58 -18.77
CA PHE A 2 4.74 31.14 -18.17
C PHE A 2 5.01 30.90 -16.69
N LEU A 3 4.70 31.91 -15.88
CA LEU A 3 4.71 31.82 -14.44
C LEU A 3 3.51 30.99 -13.98
N SER A 4 3.81 29.86 -13.39
CA SER A 4 2.92 28.94 -12.69
C SER A 4 2.07 29.68 -11.66
N LYS A 5 0.76 29.70 -11.87
CA LYS A 5 -0.22 30.07 -10.85
C LYS A 5 -0.42 28.91 -9.88
N TYR A 6 0.53 28.67 -9.01
CA TYR A 6 0.26 27.90 -7.79
C TYR A 6 -0.32 28.86 -6.75
N THR A 7 -1.63 28.99 -6.78
CA THR A 7 -2.36 29.70 -5.72
C THR A 7 -2.20 28.87 -4.44
N THR A 8 -1.44 29.37 -3.48
CA THR A 8 -1.45 28.89 -2.09
C THR A 8 -2.88 29.06 -1.57
N MET A 9 -3.63 27.94 -1.47
CA MET A 9 -4.97 27.97 -0.89
C MET A 9 -4.89 28.46 0.55
N SER A 10 -5.71 29.43 0.91
CA SER A 10 -5.78 29.91 2.29
C SER A 10 -6.29 28.80 3.20
N ALA A 11 -5.92 28.79 4.48
CA ALA A 11 -6.38 27.80 5.46
C ALA A 11 -7.92 27.70 5.50
N THR A 12 -8.61 28.83 5.35
CA THR A 12 -10.07 28.93 5.28
C THR A 12 -10.68 28.20 4.07
N ALA A 13 -10.06 28.27 2.90
CA ALA A 13 -10.52 27.56 1.70
C ALA A 13 -10.36 26.04 1.85
N THR A 14 -9.30 25.58 2.50
CA THR A 14 -9.11 24.15 2.80
C THR A 14 -10.15 23.63 3.80
N ASP A 15 -10.48 24.43 4.83
CA ASP A 15 -11.52 24.06 5.81
C ASP A 15 -12.91 23.93 5.17
N GLU A 16 -13.21 24.81 4.23
CA GLU A 16 -14.45 24.76 3.48
C GLU A 16 -14.55 23.51 2.59
N GLN A 17 -13.47 23.17 1.90
CA GLN A 17 -13.38 21.94 1.12
C GLN A 17 -13.55 20.68 2.00
N ILE A 18 -12.93 20.63 3.17
CA ILE A 18 -13.08 19.50 4.10
C ILE A 18 -14.53 19.37 4.56
N ARG A 19 -15.21 20.49 4.87
CA ARG A 19 -16.65 20.47 5.23
C ARG A 19 -17.51 19.93 4.09
N GLU A 20 -17.24 20.34 2.86
CA GLU A 20 -17.97 19.86 1.68
C GLU A 20 -17.72 18.35 1.45
N ILE A 21 -16.49 17.89 1.54
CA ILE A 21 -16.13 16.47 1.47
C ILE A 21 -16.91 15.66 2.52
N LYS A 22 -16.94 16.13 3.77
CA LYS A 22 -17.68 15.45 4.83
C LYS A 22 -19.20 15.47 4.60
N ARG A 23 -19.72 16.51 3.93
CA ARG A 23 -21.12 16.54 3.51
C ARG A 23 -21.42 15.46 2.48
N LEU A 24 -20.52 15.26 1.51
CA LEU A 24 -20.62 14.16 0.54
C LEU A 24 -20.56 12.79 1.21
N PHE A 25 -19.67 12.60 2.19
CA PHE A 25 -19.61 11.35 2.96
C PHE A 25 -20.93 11.07 3.69
N ARG A 26 -21.49 12.06 4.39
CA ARG A 26 -22.76 11.91 5.09
C ARG A 26 -23.92 11.58 4.13
N LYS A 27 -23.99 12.23 2.97
CA LYS A 27 -25.02 11.99 1.95
C LYS A 27 -24.97 10.56 1.41
N SER A 28 -23.81 9.95 1.41
CA SER A 28 -23.54 8.63 0.83
C SER A 28 -23.30 7.54 1.89
N MET A 29 -23.56 7.84 3.16
CA MET A 29 -23.24 6.92 4.26
C MET A 29 -24.05 5.61 4.18
N ASN A 30 -23.37 4.53 4.60
CA ASN A 30 -23.96 3.21 4.74
C ASN A 30 -23.71 2.68 6.17
N GLY A 31 -24.69 2.85 7.03
CA GLY A 31 -24.60 2.47 8.43
C GLY A 31 -24.42 0.96 8.65
N VAL A 32 -24.99 0.13 7.76
CA VAL A 32 -24.87 -1.35 7.85
C VAL A 32 -23.42 -1.75 7.61
N VAL A 33 -22.78 -1.21 6.57
CA VAL A 33 -21.36 -1.47 6.27
C VAL A 33 -20.48 -0.97 7.43
N ALA A 34 -20.71 0.22 7.94
CA ALA A 34 -19.95 0.77 9.06
C ALA A 34 -20.11 -0.07 10.36
N ALA A 35 -21.29 -0.62 10.62
CA ALA A 35 -21.54 -1.52 11.74
C ALA A 35 -20.78 -2.84 11.56
N SER A 36 -20.89 -3.49 10.39
CA SER A 36 -20.18 -4.73 10.09
C SER A 36 -18.64 -4.59 10.19
N MET A 37 -18.10 -3.44 9.79
CA MET A 37 -16.67 -3.17 9.97
C MET A 37 -16.26 -3.12 11.44
N ARG A 38 -17.08 -2.50 12.29
CA ARG A 38 -16.85 -2.43 13.74
C ARG A 38 -16.88 -3.82 14.38
N GLU A 39 -17.85 -4.64 14.01
CA GLU A 39 -17.97 -6.04 14.48
C GLU A 39 -16.75 -6.88 14.10
N LYS A 40 -16.11 -6.56 12.97
CA LYS A 40 -14.86 -7.19 12.52
C LYS A 40 -13.58 -6.56 13.11
N GLY A 41 -13.72 -5.72 14.14
CA GLY A 41 -12.59 -5.14 14.86
C GLY A 41 -12.00 -3.85 14.27
N MET A 42 -12.60 -3.29 13.20
CA MET A 42 -12.16 -2.02 12.63
C MET A 42 -12.80 -0.83 13.36
N ALA A 43 -12.24 -0.46 14.49
CA ALA A 43 -12.77 0.55 15.41
C ALA A 43 -12.35 1.99 15.05
N TYR A 44 -12.62 2.44 13.82
CA TYR A 44 -12.42 3.85 13.46
C TYR A 44 -13.30 4.77 14.33
N ARG A 45 -12.75 5.91 14.73
CA ARG A 45 -13.53 6.91 15.49
C ARG A 45 -14.76 7.39 14.70
N VAL A 46 -14.61 7.58 13.38
CA VAL A 46 -15.69 7.89 12.45
C VAL A 46 -15.53 7.02 11.19
N ASN A 47 -16.61 6.36 10.79
CA ASN A 47 -16.71 5.53 9.60
C ASN A 47 -18.10 5.74 8.98
N PHE A 48 -18.13 6.21 7.75
CA PHE A 48 -19.36 6.42 6.99
C PHE A 48 -19.80 5.18 6.20
N GLY A 49 -18.95 4.15 6.10
CA GLY A 49 -19.21 2.91 5.37
C GLY A 49 -19.25 3.07 3.86
N LEU A 50 -18.55 4.07 3.29
CA LEU A 50 -18.48 4.26 1.84
C LEU A 50 -17.64 3.15 1.19
N THR A 51 -18.07 2.74 -0.01
CA THR A 51 -17.30 1.82 -0.84
C THR A 51 -16.13 2.52 -1.53
N LEU A 52 -15.08 1.77 -1.82
CA LEU A 52 -13.89 2.30 -2.51
C LEU A 52 -14.21 2.99 -3.86
N PRO A 53 -15.09 2.44 -4.74
CA PRO A 53 -15.48 3.12 -5.98
C PRO A 53 -16.14 4.48 -5.74
N LEU A 54 -16.90 4.62 -4.65
CA LEU A 54 -17.55 5.89 -4.33
C LEU A 54 -16.55 6.92 -3.83
N ILE A 55 -15.58 6.53 -3.00
CA ILE A 55 -14.48 7.41 -2.56
C ILE A 55 -13.66 7.85 -3.77
N LYS A 56 -13.33 6.93 -4.69
CA LYS A 56 -12.64 7.24 -5.95
C LYS A 56 -13.41 8.25 -6.81
N ARG A 57 -14.74 8.12 -6.88
CA ARG A 57 -15.59 9.09 -7.60
C ARG A 57 -15.53 10.48 -6.95
N ILE A 58 -15.52 10.56 -5.61
CA ILE A 58 -15.34 11.83 -4.91
C ILE A 58 -13.95 12.40 -5.20
N ALA A 59 -12.90 11.58 -5.14
CA ALA A 59 -11.54 11.98 -5.46
C ALA A 59 -11.42 12.59 -6.86
N SER A 60 -12.05 11.98 -7.87
CA SER A 60 -11.97 12.44 -9.26
C SER A 60 -12.61 13.83 -9.51
N SER A 61 -13.42 14.33 -8.57
CA SER A 61 -13.98 15.68 -8.63
C SER A 61 -13.16 16.75 -7.90
N ILE A 62 -12.03 16.37 -7.30
CA ILE A 62 -11.20 17.25 -6.48
C ILE A 62 -9.80 17.31 -7.10
N THR A 63 -9.27 18.50 -7.26
CA THR A 63 -7.88 18.68 -7.72
C THR A 63 -6.91 18.21 -6.63
N PRO A 64 -5.94 17.32 -6.94
CA PRO A 64 -4.93 16.89 -5.99
C PRO A 64 -4.20 18.07 -5.34
N ASN A 65 -4.09 18.02 -4.01
CA ASN A 65 -3.47 19.06 -3.21
C ASN A 65 -2.86 18.47 -1.94
N GLU A 66 -1.59 18.72 -1.73
CA GLU A 66 -0.81 18.21 -0.59
C GLU A 66 -1.39 18.68 0.77
N ILE A 67 -1.71 19.95 0.89
CA ILE A 67 -2.21 20.55 2.16
C ILE A 67 -3.57 19.91 2.51
N LEU A 68 -4.45 19.75 1.52
CA LEU A 68 -5.75 19.12 1.72
C LEU A 68 -5.59 17.65 2.10
N ALA A 69 -4.72 16.92 1.40
CA ALA A 69 -4.46 15.50 1.67
C ALA A 69 -3.89 15.29 3.08
N GLU A 70 -2.91 16.09 3.49
CA GLU A 70 -2.34 16.05 4.84
C GLU A 70 -3.40 16.32 5.92
N ARG A 71 -4.28 17.27 5.70
CA ARG A 71 -5.35 17.56 6.66
C ARG A 71 -6.38 16.44 6.75
N LEU A 72 -6.74 15.84 5.61
CA LEU A 72 -7.63 14.68 5.57
C LEU A 72 -6.99 13.46 6.24
N TRP A 73 -5.68 13.25 6.02
CA TRP A 73 -4.93 12.16 6.63
C TRP A 73 -4.92 12.23 8.17
N LYS A 74 -4.78 13.42 8.73
CA LYS A 74 -4.78 13.65 10.18
C LYS A 74 -6.14 13.45 10.84
N GLU A 75 -7.21 13.34 10.06
CA GLU A 75 -8.54 13.07 10.63
C GLU A 75 -8.66 11.60 11.05
N HIS A 76 -9.38 11.37 12.15
CA HIS A 76 -9.73 10.03 12.60
C HIS A 76 -10.97 9.48 11.88
N VAL A 77 -11.06 9.74 10.57
CA VAL A 77 -12.15 9.35 9.69
C VAL A 77 -11.60 8.41 8.62
N ARG A 78 -12.18 7.21 8.53
CA ARG A 78 -11.76 6.19 7.56
C ARG A 78 -11.70 6.73 6.14
N GLU A 79 -12.79 7.30 5.68
CA GLU A 79 -12.93 7.81 4.30
C GLU A 79 -12.01 8.98 4.02
N SER A 80 -11.70 9.81 5.02
CA SER A 80 -10.74 10.91 4.88
C SER A 80 -9.33 10.38 4.63
N LYS A 81 -8.88 9.36 5.38
CA LYS A 81 -7.58 8.71 5.15
C LYS A 81 -7.51 8.07 3.75
N MET A 82 -8.56 7.35 3.35
CA MET A 82 -8.62 6.76 2.02
C MET A 82 -8.56 7.84 0.93
N LEU A 83 -9.37 8.90 1.04
CA LEU A 83 -9.43 9.98 0.07
C LEU A 83 -8.07 10.71 -0.06
N ALA A 84 -7.38 10.89 1.06
CA ALA A 84 -6.06 11.53 1.09
C ALA A 84 -5.05 10.83 0.17
N THR A 85 -5.12 9.50 0.00
CA THR A 85 -4.21 8.74 -0.88
C THR A 85 -4.37 9.07 -2.37
N TRP A 86 -5.53 9.54 -2.81
CA TRP A 86 -5.76 10.03 -4.18
C TRP A 86 -5.43 11.51 -4.36
N LEU A 87 -5.51 12.28 -3.27
CA LEU A 87 -5.34 13.73 -3.32
C LEU A 87 -3.92 14.19 -3.06
N TYR A 88 -3.08 13.35 -2.47
CA TYR A 88 -1.67 13.67 -2.28
C TYR A 88 -0.92 13.54 -3.61
N PRO A 89 -0.25 14.59 -4.13
CA PRO A 89 0.57 14.48 -5.33
C PRO A 89 1.82 13.62 -5.05
N PRO A 90 2.00 12.45 -5.69
CA PRO A 90 3.10 11.52 -5.36
C PRO A 90 4.49 12.17 -5.41
N GLN A 91 4.72 13.06 -6.39
CA GLN A 91 6.00 13.75 -6.60
C GLN A 91 6.38 14.73 -5.47
N LYS A 92 5.45 14.99 -4.56
CA LYS A 92 5.68 15.83 -3.37
C LYS A 92 5.86 15.03 -2.10
N MET A 93 5.63 13.71 -2.15
CA MET A 93 5.76 12.87 -0.98
C MET A 93 7.22 12.41 -0.84
N ASP A 94 7.90 12.97 0.13
CA ASP A 94 9.24 12.53 0.51
C ASP A 94 9.20 11.25 1.37
N MET A 95 10.36 10.63 1.53
CA MET A 95 10.53 9.41 2.32
C MET A 95 10.07 9.58 3.78
N SER A 96 10.29 10.75 4.38
CA SER A 96 9.93 11.02 5.77
C SER A 96 8.41 11.09 5.95
N THR A 97 7.72 11.73 5.02
CA THR A 97 6.25 11.81 4.99
C THR A 97 5.63 10.43 4.74
N ALA A 98 6.21 9.64 3.81
CA ALA A 98 5.73 8.29 3.53
C ALA A 98 5.87 7.38 4.77
N LYS A 99 7.03 7.39 5.45
CA LYS A 99 7.25 6.63 6.69
C LYS A 99 6.28 7.04 7.80
N ARG A 100 6.05 8.35 7.98
CA ARG A 100 5.06 8.84 8.94
C ARG A 100 3.64 8.33 8.62
N TRP A 101 3.22 8.34 7.35
CA TRP A 101 1.91 7.81 6.96
C TRP A 101 1.81 6.30 7.21
N ILE A 102 2.90 5.56 7.01
CA ILE A 102 2.98 4.13 7.34
C ILE A 102 2.76 3.90 8.83
N ASP A 103 3.48 4.64 9.69
CA ASP A 103 3.36 4.53 11.15
C ASP A 103 1.96 4.90 11.66
N GLU A 104 1.28 5.83 10.98
CA GLU A 104 -0.07 6.28 11.31
C GLU A 104 -1.18 5.42 10.66
N THR A 105 -0.81 4.37 9.93
CA THR A 105 -1.78 3.48 9.24
C THR A 105 -2.44 2.51 10.24
N PRO A 106 -3.77 2.61 10.46
CA PRO A 106 -4.41 1.87 11.54
C PRO A 106 -4.80 0.43 11.18
N TYR A 107 -5.08 0.15 9.88
CA TYR A 107 -5.59 -1.13 9.40
C TYR A 107 -5.09 -1.43 7.99
N THR A 108 -5.07 -2.73 7.65
CA THR A 108 -4.62 -3.23 6.33
C THR A 108 -5.39 -2.62 5.16
N GLU A 109 -6.67 -2.26 5.31
CA GLU A 109 -7.41 -1.62 4.23
C GLU A 109 -6.86 -0.22 3.86
N ILE A 110 -6.35 0.54 4.85
CA ILE A 110 -5.69 1.84 4.57
C ILE A 110 -4.31 1.60 3.95
N ALA A 111 -3.58 0.60 4.44
CA ALA A 111 -2.33 0.15 3.85
C ALA A 111 -2.50 -0.21 2.37
N ASP A 112 -3.53 -0.99 2.05
CA ASP A 112 -3.84 -1.40 0.67
C ASP A 112 -4.14 -0.21 -0.24
N VAL A 113 -4.89 0.77 0.26
CA VAL A 113 -5.24 1.97 -0.53
C VAL A 113 -4.01 2.87 -0.72
N CYS A 114 -3.13 3.01 0.27
CA CYS A 114 -1.83 3.69 0.12
C CYS A 114 -0.96 2.99 -0.94
N CYS A 115 -0.83 1.67 -0.87
CA CYS A 115 -0.07 0.89 -1.84
C CYS A 115 -0.73 0.81 -3.22
N MET A 116 -2.02 1.09 -3.34
CA MET A 116 -2.72 1.13 -4.62
C MET A 116 -2.58 2.48 -5.32
N ASN A 117 -2.69 3.58 -4.58
CA ASN A 117 -2.93 4.91 -5.17
C ASN A 117 -1.77 5.89 -5.03
N LEU A 118 -0.84 5.69 -4.08
CA LEU A 118 0.13 6.71 -3.73
C LEU A 118 1.57 6.18 -3.70
N PHE A 119 1.89 5.25 -2.81
CA PHE A 119 3.28 4.82 -2.56
C PHE A 119 4.02 4.25 -3.78
N PRO A 120 3.39 3.52 -4.73
CA PRO A 120 4.11 3.04 -5.92
C PRO A 120 4.55 4.15 -6.88
N TYR A 121 4.06 5.37 -6.70
CA TYR A 121 4.27 6.50 -7.60
C TYR A 121 5.18 7.60 -7.01
N ILE A 122 5.71 7.40 -5.80
CA ILE A 122 6.75 8.27 -5.22
C ILE A 122 8.13 7.91 -5.79
N ASP A 123 9.06 8.86 -5.80
CA ASP A 123 10.37 8.67 -6.44
C ASP A 123 11.17 7.51 -5.81
N ASP A 124 11.16 7.39 -4.47
CA ASP A 124 11.91 6.38 -3.72
C ASP A 124 11.09 5.13 -3.36
N ALA A 125 10.03 4.80 -4.12
CA ALA A 125 9.13 3.69 -3.82
C ALA A 125 9.82 2.33 -3.61
N PRO A 126 10.82 1.91 -4.41
CA PRO A 126 11.53 0.65 -4.18
C PRO A 126 12.33 0.64 -2.87
N GLN A 127 12.96 1.77 -2.53
CA GLN A 127 13.69 1.91 -1.26
C GLN A 127 12.73 1.88 -0.08
N LEU A 128 11.59 2.58 -0.18
CA LEU A 128 10.55 2.53 0.84
C LEU A 128 10.05 1.10 1.07
N ALA A 129 9.80 0.34 0.00
CA ALA A 129 9.36 -1.05 0.11
C ALA A 129 10.41 -1.93 0.80
N THR A 130 11.69 -1.74 0.46
CA THR A 130 12.84 -2.44 1.07
C THR A 130 12.95 -2.12 2.56
N ASP A 131 12.91 -0.85 2.93
CA ASP A 131 12.94 -0.42 4.34
C ASP A 131 11.78 -1.02 5.13
N CYS A 132 10.60 -1.06 4.53
CA CYS A 132 9.40 -1.59 5.19
C CYS A 132 9.48 -3.10 5.46
N ILE A 133 9.96 -3.92 4.51
CA ILE A 133 10.09 -5.36 4.76
C ILE A 133 11.13 -5.69 5.84
N ALA A 134 12.12 -4.83 6.04
CA ALA A 134 13.13 -4.95 7.09
C ALA A 134 12.65 -4.45 8.47
N SER A 135 11.44 -3.92 8.58
CA SER A 135 10.90 -3.37 9.83
C SER A 135 10.64 -4.45 10.88
N SER A 136 10.62 -4.05 12.14
CA SER A 136 10.20 -4.91 13.25
C SER A 136 8.68 -4.99 13.45
N THR A 137 7.90 -4.09 12.82
CA THR A 137 6.43 -4.06 12.96
C THR A 137 5.73 -4.79 11.82
N ASP A 138 4.77 -5.66 12.15
CA ASP A 138 4.07 -6.48 11.15
C ASP A 138 3.29 -5.66 10.13
N MET A 139 2.65 -4.56 10.55
CA MET A 139 1.92 -3.67 9.64
C MET A 139 2.87 -3.03 8.62
N THR A 140 4.04 -2.60 9.04
CA THR A 140 5.05 -2.01 8.14
C THR A 140 5.59 -3.06 7.17
N ARG A 141 5.90 -4.28 7.66
CA ARG A 141 6.29 -5.42 6.81
C ARG A 141 5.21 -5.73 5.76
N TYR A 142 3.94 -5.78 6.19
CA TYR A 142 2.79 -5.98 5.28
C TYR A 142 2.76 -4.92 4.18
N ILE A 143 2.90 -3.63 4.55
CA ILE A 143 2.94 -2.52 3.58
C ILE A 143 4.12 -2.71 2.60
N GLY A 144 5.30 -3.08 3.08
CA GLY A 144 6.47 -3.31 2.25
C GLY A 144 6.24 -4.38 1.18
N TYR A 145 5.67 -5.53 1.55
CA TYR A 145 5.32 -6.58 0.59
C TYR A 145 4.20 -6.17 -0.36
N GLN A 146 3.17 -5.49 0.12
CA GLN A 146 2.12 -4.94 -0.73
C GLN A 146 2.68 -3.93 -1.74
N LEU A 147 3.61 -3.09 -1.32
CA LEU A 147 4.26 -2.12 -2.19
C LEU A 147 5.12 -2.81 -3.25
N TRP A 148 5.92 -3.82 -2.89
CA TRP A 148 6.65 -4.64 -3.86
C TRP A 148 5.72 -5.31 -4.86
N TYR A 149 4.63 -5.92 -4.40
CA TYR A 149 3.63 -6.50 -5.29
C TYR A 149 3.09 -5.46 -6.30
N ARG A 150 2.81 -4.24 -5.87
CA ARG A 150 2.30 -3.17 -6.74
C ARG A 150 3.35 -2.64 -7.71
N LEU A 151 4.58 -2.43 -7.27
CA LEU A 151 5.68 -2.03 -8.14
C LEU A 151 5.88 -3.03 -9.27
N LEU A 152 5.92 -4.32 -8.95
CA LEU A 152 6.05 -5.40 -9.93
C LEU A 152 4.85 -5.47 -10.88
N SER A 153 3.64 -5.30 -10.35
CA SER A 153 2.42 -5.26 -11.17
C SER A 153 2.41 -4.07 -12.14
N ASN A 154 3.01 -2.95 -11.74
CA ASN A 154 3.17 -1.75 -12.56
C ASN A 154 4.37 -1.82 -13.53
N GLY A 155 5.09 -2.93 -13.56
CA GLY A 155 6.18 -3.15 -14.52
C GLY A 155 7.58 -2.80 -14.01
N TYR A 156 7.76 -2.61 -12.70
CA TYR A 156 9.09 -2.45 -12.13
C TYR A 156 9.94 -3.71 -12.35
N ILE A 157 11.19 -3.52 -12.76
CA ILE A 157 12.13 -4.61 -13.03
C ILE A 157 13.10 -4.74 -11.86
N LEU A 158 12.94 -5.80 -11.07
CA LEU A 158 13.83 -6.09 -9.95
C LEU A 158 15.27 -6.34 -10.39
N SER A 159 16.22 -5.80 -9.66
CA SER A 159 17.59 -6.27 -9.64
C SER A 159 17.68 -7.65 -8.96
N THR A 160 18.81 -8.35 -9.15
CA THR A 160 19.05 -9.62 -8.44
C THR A 160 19.15 -9.42 -6.93
N ALA A 161 19.76 -8.32 -6.48
CA ALA A 161 19.90 -7.99 -5.07
C ALA A 161 18.54 -7.72 -4.39
N GLU A 162 17.64 -6.99 -5.04
CA GLU A 162 16.29 -6.74 -4.52
C GLU A 162 15.49 -8.04 -4.42
N LEU A 163 15.56 -8.90 -5.43
CA LEU A 163 14.91 -10.21 -5.39
C LEU A 163 15.43 -11.08 -4.24
N GLN A 164 16.76 -11.11 -4.03
CA GLN A 164 17.38 -11.82 -2.92
C GLN A 164 16.91 -11.28 -1.58
N ASN A 165 16.83 -9.96 -1.45
CA ASN A 165 16.35 -9.32 -0.22
C ASN A 165 14.88 -9.68 0.09
N ILE A 166 13.99 -9.58 -0.90
CA ILE A 166 12.57 -9.94 -0.72
C ILE A 166 12.44 -11.40 -0.28
N LEU A 167 13.17 -12.32 -0.92
CA LEU A 167 13.09 -13.74 -0.61
C LEU A 167 13.66 -14.07 0.77
N SER A 168 14.86 -13.58 1.10
CA SER A 168 15.48 -13.82 2.42
C SER A 168 14.64 -13.24 3.56
N SER A 169 14.05 -12.04 3.36
CA SER A 169 13.14 -11.45 4.33
C SER A 169 11.88 -12.30 4.50
N CYS A 170 11.32 -12.84 3.41
CA CYS A 170 10.15 -13.70 3.48
C CYS A 170 10.45 -14.99 4.28
N LEU A 171 11.58 -15.64 4.01
CA LEU A 171 12.00 -16.85 4.73
C LEU A 171 12.21 -16.56 6.23
N SER A 172 12.86 -15.44 6.58
CA SER A 172 12.99 -15.00 7.97
C SER A 172 11.64 -14.82 8.65
N HIS A 173 10.71 -14.14 7.98
CA HIS A 173 9.37 -13.90 8.55
C HIS A 173 8.52 -15.18 8.68
N ILE A 174 8.73 -16.19 7.81
CA ILE A 174 8.12 -17.50 7.96
C ILE A 174 8.69 -18.19 9.22
N HIS A 175 10.00 -18.18 9.37
CA HIS A 175 10.67 -18.76 10.56
C HIS A 175 10.25 -18.06 11.86
N GLU A 176 10.10 -16.73 11.84
CA GLU A 176 9.61 -15.93 12.96
C GLU A 176 8.11 -16.13 13.25
N LYS A 177 7.39 -16.90 12.42
CA LYS A 177 5.93 -17.09 12.50
C LYS A 177 5.15 -15.78 12.44
N ALA A 178 5.55 -14.90 11.53
CA ALA A 178 4.84 -13.62 11.29
C ALA A 178 3.34 -13.85 11.02
N PRO A 179 2.48 -12.85 11.29
CA PRO A 179 1.04 -12.98 11.09
C PRO A 179 0.66 -13.36 9.65
N LEU A 180 -0.42 -14.13 9.50
CA LEU A 180 -0.87 -14.69 8.22
C LEU A 180 -1.06 -13.63 7.13
N HIS A 181 -1.54 -12.43 7.47
CA HIS A 181 -1.71 -11.36 6.48
C HIS A 181 -0.36 -10.88 5.90
N THR A 182 0.69 -10.80 6.74
CA THR A 182 2.05 -10.44 6.31
C THR A 182 2.64 -11.54 5.43
N LEU A 183 2.54 -12.82 5.84
CA LEU A 183 3.03 -13.94 5.04
C LEU A 183 2.31 -14.05 3.70
N SER A 184 0.98 -13.88 3.68
CA SER A 184 0.20 -13.90 2.44
C SER A 184 0.63 -12.77 1.48
N ALA A 185 0.94 -11.57 2.00
CA ALA A 185 1.45 -10.47 1.20
C ALA A 185 2.86 -10.77 0.66
N ALA A 186 3.73 -11.35 1.49
CA ALA A 186 5.08 -11.77 1.10
C ALA A 186 5.05 -12.80 -0.02
N LEU A 187 4.30 -13.88 0.13
CA LEU A 187 4.14 -14.90 -0.89
C LEU A 187 3.61 -14.34 -2.21
N ARG A 188 2.60 -13.48 -2.15
CA ARG A 188 2.05 -12.83 -3.34
C ARG A 188 3.09 -11.96 -4.04
N SER A 189 3.93 -11.22 -3.31
CA SER A 189 5.00 -10.40 -3.90
C SER A 189 6.07 -11.27 -4.58
N ILE A 190 6.45 -12.40 -3.97
CA ILE A 190 7.41 -13.35 -4.54
C ILE A 190 6.86 -14.00 -5.81
N LYS A 191 5.62 -14.48 -5.78
CA LYS A 191 4.96 -15.06 -6.96
C LYS A 191 4.89 -14.05 -8.12
N GLN A 192 4.58 -12.79 -7.81
CA GLN A 192 4.58 -11.72 -8.80
C GLN A 192 5.99 -11.44 -9.36
N ALA A 193 7.02 -11.45 -8.51
CA ALA A 193 8.40 -11.28 -8.93
C ALA A 193 8.83 -12.41 -9.88
N ALA A 194 8.51 -13.63 -9.55
CA ALA A 194 8.82 -14.80 -10.36
C ALA A 194 8.08 -14.77 -11.71
N ALA A 195 6.79 -14.42 -11.73
CA ALA A 195 6.02 -14.30 -12.97
C ALA A 195 6.55 -13.19 -13.92
N LYS A 196 7.09 -12.09 -13.36
CA LYS A 196 7.64 -10.98 -14.14
C LYS A 196 9.10 -11.16 -14.55
N CYS A 197 9.84 -11.97 -13.84
CA CYS A 197 11.27 -12.21 -14.08
C CYS A 197 11.58 -13.72 -14.21
N PRO A 198 10.96 -14.45 -15.18
CA PRO A 198 11.10 -15.91 -15.30
C PRO A 198 12.57 -16.34 -15.52
N GLN A 199 13.41 -15.52 -16.12
CA GLN A 199 14.86 -15.79 -16.28
C GLN A 199 15.60 -15.85 -14.93
N LYS A 200 15.03 -15.31 -13.86
CA LYS A 200 15.59 -15.37 -12.49
C LYS A 200 15.09 -16.56 -11.69
N LEU A 201 14.27 -17.45 -12.27
CA LEU A 201 13.78 -18.67 -11.60
C LEU A 201 14.93 -19.59 -11.16
N ALA A 202 16.04 -19.63 -11.89
CA ALA A 202 17.24 -20.38 -11.49
C ALA A 202 17.77 -19.91 -10.11
N PHE A 203 17.55 -18.65 -9.77
CA PHE A 203 17.91 -18.11 -8.46
C PHE A 203 17.12 -18.77 -7.33
N PHE A 204 15.82 -19.01 -7.51
CA PHE A 204 14.99 -19.70 -6.51
C PHE A 204 15.50 -21.13 -6.23
N SER A 205 16.03 -21.81 -7.24
CA SER A 205 16.61 -23.14 -7.08
C SER A 205 17.94 -23.16 -6.34
N SER A 206 18.64 -22.00 -6.24
CA SER A 206 19.92 -21.85 -5.54
C SER A 206 19.79 -21.28 -4.14
N VAL A 207 18.55 -20.97 -3.68
CA VAL A 207 18.34 -20.46 -2.33
C VAL A 207 18.53 -21.61 -1.34
N ASP A 208 19.48 -21.43 -0.45
CA ASP A 208 19.71 -22.32 0.69
C ASP A 208 18.54 -22.14 1.69
N ALA A 209 17.52 -22.97 1.50
CA ALA A 209 16.36 -23.00 2.37
C ALA A 209 16.51 -24.12 3.37
N SER A 210 16.14 -23.87 4.62
CA SER A 210 16.02 -24.96 5.60
C SER A 210 15.02 -26.00 5.10
N GLU A 211 15.17 -27.26 5.54
CA GLU A 211 14.24 -28.36 5.17
C GLU A 211 12.76 -27.96 5.37
N GLU A 212 12.47 -27.12 6.37
CA GLU A 212 11.13 -26.60 6.68
C GLU A 212 10.57 -25.68 5.57
N ASN A 213 11.44 -24.89 4.92
CA ASN A 213 11.05 -23.91 3.90
C ASN A 213 11.17 -24.40 2.46
N GLN A 214 11.81 -25.56 2.25
CA GLN A 214 12.02 -26.16 0.94
C GLN A 214 10.70 -26.40 0.18
N PRO A 215 9.62 -26.95 0.80
CA PRO A 215 8.35 -27.15 0.11
C PRO A 215 7.71 -25.86 -0.41
N LEU A 216 7.88 -24.74 0.33
CA LEU A 216 7.36 -23.44 -0.10
C LEU A 216 8.08 -22.93 -1.35
N ILE A 217 9.41 -23.10 -1.41
CA ILE A 217 10.20 -22.70 -2.58
C ILE A 217 9.83 -23.53 -3.79
N GLU A 218 9.65 -24.84 -3.61
CA GLU A 218 9.23 -25.75 -4.67
C GLU A 218 7.85 -25.35 -5.23
N ASP A 219 6.87 -25.06 -4.35
CA ASP A 219 5.54 -24.58 -4.73
C ASP A 219 5.59 -23.28 -5.54
N ILE A 220 6.43 -22.33 -5.11
CA ILE A 220 6.66 -21.08 -5.84
C ILE A 220 7.26 -21.35 -7.22
N ILE A 221 8.26 -22.23 -7.32
CA ILE A 221 8.91 -22.59 -8.59
C ILE A 221 7.91 -23.26 -9.53
N GLU A 222 7.11 -24.19 -9.03
CA GLU A 222 6.12 -24.92 -9.81
C GLU A 222 5.05 -23.96 -10.37
N GLU A 223 4.48 -23.09 -9.54
CA GLU A 223 3.50 -22.09 -9.97
C GLU A 223 4.10 -21.13 -11.02
N CYS A 224 5.37 -20.74 -10.87
CA CYS A 224 6.04 -19.88 -11.83
C CYS A 224 6.31 -20.57 -13.18
N ARG A 225 6.61 -21.86 -13.18
CA ARG A 225 6.71 -22.66 -14.43
C ARG A 225 5.37 -22.72 -15.14
N TYR A 226 4.29 -22.99 -14.40
CA TYR A 226 2.93 -23.02 -14.95
C TYR A 226 2.51 -21.69 -15.58
N LEU A 227 2.88 -20.57 -14.97
CA LEU A 227 2.59 -19.23 -15.50
C LEU A 227 3.43 -18.86 -16.74
N LYS A 228 4.62 -19.50 -16.90
CA LYS A 228 5.49 -19.28 -18.07
C LYS A 228 4.98 -19.99 -19.32
N ASP A 229 4.30 -21.11 -19.16
CA ASP A 229 3.82 -21.99 -20.24
C ASP A 229 2.44 -21.56 -20.79
N ARG A 230 1.89 -20.43 -20.29
CA ARG A 230 0.65 -19.80 -20.74
C ARG A 230 0.91 -18.53 -21.54
#